data_e188993835968b21f5a62bcec6dd52c8
#
_entry.id   e188993835968b21f5a62bcec6dd52c8
#
_cell.length_a   1.000
_cell.length_b   1.000
_cell.length_c   1.000
_cell.angle_alpha   90.00
_cell.angle_beta   90.00
_cell.angle_gamma   90.00
#
_symmetry.space_group_name_H-M   'P 1'
#
loop_
_entity.id
_entity.type
_entity.pdbx_description
1 polymer ?
#
loop_
_entity_poly.entity_id
_entity_poly.type
_entity_poly.pdbx_seq_one_letter_code
_entity_poly.pdbx_strand_id
1 'polypeptide(L)'
;WVRSSSFHRLRRMSKQVVILAAGMGTRLARPLPKPLTELRDGRSIMQQQIDNLKSAFGDTYRVLIVVGYKLEAIIERFPAATFVYNEYYDQTNTSKSLLKALRAAPDGGVLWLNGDVVFDPQVLSRVTPLIEADQSFVVVNTSKVSDEEVKYTLDASGHIEQLSKTVVGGLGEAVGINFVAGADKQRLIERLDQVGEQDYFERGIELAIELDSLKFQAVDISDLYAVEIDFAEDLERANELF
;
A
#
# COMPACT_ATOMS: atom_id res chain seq x y z
N TRP A 1 -37.69 -37.14 -11.18
CA TRP A 1 -37.30 -35.78 -11.60
C TRP A 1 -36.85 -35.02 -10.35
N VAL A 2 -35.55 -35.10 -10.05
CA VAL A 2 -34.91 -34.31 -9.02
C VAL A 2 -34.21 -33.15 -9.71
N ARG A 3 -34.69 -31.94 -9.49
CA ARG A 3 -34.00 -30.72 -9.96
C ARG A 3 -32.75 -30.52 -9.12
N SER A 4 -31.61 -30.75 -9.73
CA SER A 4 -30.29 -30.31 -9.22
C SER A 4 -30.25 -28.78 -9.22
N SER A 5 -30.47 -28.16 -8.06
CA SER A 5 -30.22 -26.76 -7.85
C SER A 5 -28.68 -26.57 -7.68
N SER A 6 -28.02 -26.28 -8.77
CA SER A 6 -26.60 -25.85 -8.76
C SER A 6 -26.51 -24.55 -7.99
N PHE A 7 -26.26 -24.63 -6.70
CA PHE A 7 -25.78 -23.50 -5.92
C PHE A 7 -24.36 -23.18 -6.39
N HIS A 8 -24.23 -22.32 -7.41
CA HIS A 8 -23.01 -21.58 -7.63
C HIS A 8 -22.87 -20.58 -6.47
N ARG A 9 -22.28 -21.03 -5.38
CA ARG A 9 -21.70 -20.15 -4.39
C ARG A 9 -20.58 -19.41 -5.13
N LEU A 10 -20.86 -18.19 -5.59
CA LEU A 10 -19.82 -17.23 -5.97
C LEU A 10 -18.87 -17.18 -4.76
N ARG A 11 -17.75 -17.87 -4.86
CA ARG A 11 -16.63 -17.71 -3.92
C ARG A 11 -16.26 -16.23 -4.03
N ARG A 12 -16.65 -15.43 -3.07
CA ARG A 12 -16.12 -14.07 -2.93
C ARG A 12 -14.62 -14.25 -2.88
N MET A 13 -13.93 -13.88 -3.94
CA MET A 13 -12.48 -13.99 -3.98
C MET A 13 -11.92 -13.15 -2.85
N SER A 14 -11.02 -13.72 -2.05
CA SER A 14 -10.39 -13.01 -0.95
C SER A 14 -9.62 -11.81 -1.51
N LYS A 15 -9.83 -10.63 -0.93
CA LYS A 15 -9.04 -9.45 -1.27
C LYS A 15 -7.57 -9.70 -0.95
N GLN A 16 -6.69 -9.39 -1.89
CA GLN A 16 -5.25 -9.52 -1.69
C GLN A 16 -4.70 -8.20 -1.17
N VAL A 17 -4.03 -8.23 -0.03
CA VAL A 17 -3.42 -7.06 0.60
C VAL A 17 -1.93 -7.32 0.80
N VAL A 18 -1.11 -6.36 0.41
CA VAL A 18 0.34 -6.37 0.60
C VAL A 18 0.70 -5.29 1.62
N ILE A 19 1.59 -5.59 2.56
CA ILE A 19 2.23 -4.61 3.43
C ILE A 19 3.72 -4.60 3.11
N LEU A 20 4.25 -3.44 2.72
CA LEU A 20 5.66 -3.25 2.42
C LEU A 20 6.42 -2.96 3.72
N ALA A 21 7.18 -3.93 4.20
CA ALA A 21 7.84 -3.88 5.50
C ALA A 21 9.31 -4.34 5.48
N ALA A 22 9.96 -4.29 4.30
CA ALA A 22 11.33 -4.78 4.12
C ALA A 22 12.41 -3.77 4.51
N GLY A 23 12.09 -2.48 4.59
CA GLY A 23 13.05 -1.39 4.78
C GLY A 23 13.73 -1.37 6.14
N MET A 24 14.93 -0.79 6.19
CA MET A 24 15.75 -0.68 7.42
C MET A 24 15.24 0.36 8.42
N GLY A 25 14.45 1.35 8.00
CA GLY A 25 13.86 2.36 8.87
C GLY A 25 14.87 3.18 9.68
N THR A 26 16.03 3.50 9.11
CA THR A 26 17.19 4.06 9.82
C THR A 26 16.94 5.44 10.43
N ARG A 27 16.02 6.23 9.85
CA ARG A 27 15.69 7.60 10.32
C ARG A 27 15.06 7.63 11.70
N LEU A 28 14.23 6.64 12.03
CA LEU A 28 13.59 6.54 13.34
C LEU A 28 14.52 5.99 14.43
N ALA A 29 15.70 5.48 14.05
CA ALA A 29 16.76 4.98 14.93
C ALA A 29 16.29 4.01 16.02
N ARG A 30 15.32 3.14 15.73
CA ARG A 30 14.80 2.13 16.67
C ARG A 30 15.37 0.75 16.42
N PRO A 31 15.47 -0.09 17.47
CA PRO A 31 16.08 -1.42 17.35
C PRO A 31 15.23 -2.43 16.55
N LEU A 32 13.92 -2.19 16.40
CA LEU A 32 12.99 -3.05 15.67
C LEU A 32 12.66 -2.46 14.28
N PRO A 33 12.18 -3.28 13.33
CA PRO A 33 11.64 -2.78 12.07
C PRO A 33 10.58 -1.69 12.29
N LYS A 34 10.59 -0.64 11.48
CA LYS A 34 9.70 0.51 11.60
C LYS A 34 8.20 0.13 11.75
N PRO A 35 7.66 -0.86 11.02
CA PRO A 35 6.27 -1.30 11.18
C PRO A 35 5.92 -1.85 12.57
N LEU A 36 6.92 -2.23 13.37
CA LEU A 36 6.74 -2.69 14.75
C LEU A 36 6.87 -1.56 15.78
N THR A 37 7.03 -0.32 15.36
CA THR A 37 7.02 0.83 16.28
C THR A 37 5.69 0.89 17.03
N GLU A 38 5.79 0.98 18.37
CA GLU A 38 4.63 1.02 19.26
C GLU A 38 3.99 2.41 19.29
N LEU A 39 2.68 2.44 19.16
CA LEU A 39 1.82 3.60 19.30
C LEU A 39 1.37 3.76 20.76
N ARG A 40 0.80 4.91 21.10
CA ARG A 40 0.34 5.23 22.47
C ARG A 40 -0.67 4.21 23.03
N ASP A 41 -1.49 3.61 22.19
CA ASP A 41 -2.49 2.61 22.56
C ASP A 41 -1.92 1.19 22.73
N GLY A 42 -0.61 1.01 22.60
CA GLY A 42 0.11 -0.26 22.74
C GLY A 42 0.16 -1.13 21.50
N ARG A 43 -0.52 -0.73 20.41
CA ARG A 43 -0.40 -1.43 19.14
C ARG A 43 0.85 -1.01 18.38
N SER A 44 1.41 -1.89 17.55
CA SER A 44 2.38 -1.47 16.54
C SER A 44 1.66 -0.82 15.35
N ILE A 45 2.40 -0.08 14.51
CA ILE A 45 1.88 0.47 13.25
C ILE A 45 1.22 -0.64 12.43
N MET A 46 1.92 -1.76 12.23
CA MET A 46 1.39 -2.91 11.46
C MET A 46 0.16 -3.53 12.12
N GLN A 47 0.08 -3.60 13.45
CA GLN A 47 -1.10 -4.09 14.14
C GLN A 47 -2.31 -3.18 13.87
N GLN A 48 -2.11 -1.87 13.93
CA GLN A 48 -3.16 -0.89 13.60
C GLN A 48 -3.66 -1.08 12.16
N GLN A 49 -2.74 -1.30 11.20
CA GLN A 49 -3.11 -1.59 9.80
C GLN A 49 -3.91 -2.89 9.67
N ILE A 50 -3.48 -3.96 10.33
CA ILE A 50 -4.18 -5.26 10.29
C ILE A 50 -5.56 -5.17 10.96
N ASP A 51 -5.69 -4.45 12.06
CA ASP A 51 -6.98 -4.21 12.72
C ASP A 51 -7.94 -3.45 11.80
N ASN A 52 -7.46 -2.43 11.09
CA ASN A 52 -8.24 -1.70 10.09
C ASN A 52 -8.70 -2.62 8.93
N LEU A 53 -7.81 -3.46 8.41
CA LEU A 53 -8.14 -4.43 7.36
C LEU A 53 -9.20 -5.43 7.84
N LYS A 54 -9.07 -5.94 9.06
CA LYS A 54 -10.03 -6.85 9.65
C LYS A 54 -11.41 -6.20 9.86
N SER A 55 -11.41 -4.95 10.30
CA SER A 55 -12.64 -4.17 10.47
C SER A 55 -13.36 -3.92 9.14
N ALA A 56 -12.61 -3.61 8.08
CA ALA A 56 -13.18 -3.30 6.77
C ALA A 56 -13.61 -4.56 5.97
N PHE A 57 -12.85 -5.65 6.07
CA PHE A 57 -12.99 -6.80 5.17
C PHE A 57 -13.40 -8.10 5.89
N GLY A 58 -13.44 -8.12 7.22
CA GLY A 58 -13.72 -9.34 8.01
C GLY A 58 -12.70 -10.43 7.68
N ASP A 59 -13.18 -11.63 7.36
CA ASP A 59 -12.35 -12.78 6.98
C ASP A 59 -12.17 -12.92 5.45
N THR A 60 -12.53 -11.88 4.67
CA THR A 60 -12.50 -11.90 3.20
C THR A 60 -11.24 -11.29 2.60
N TYR A 61 -10.14 -11.23 3.35
CA TYR A 61 -8.85 -10.75 2.86
C TYR A 61 -7.70 -11.68 3.27
N ARG A 62 -6.60 -11.56 2.55
CA ARG A 62 -5.33 -12.23 2.86
C ARG A 62 -4.22 -11.20 2.86
N VAL A 63 -3.36 -11.26 3.87
CA VAL A 63 -2.21 -10.38 4.00
C VAL A 63 -0.95 -11.09 3.57
N LEU A 64 -0.20 -10.47 2.66
CA LEU A 64 1.14 -10.80 2.27
C LEU A 64 2.07 -9.68 2.74
N ILE A 65 3.02 -9.97 3.59
CA ILE A 65 3.98 -8.99 4.13
C ILE A 65 5.32 -9.16 3.43
N VAL A 66 5.82 -8.10 2.81
CA VAL A 66 7.19 -8.10 2.28
C VAL A 66 8.14 -7.76 3.41
N VAL A 67 9.01 -8.70 3.72
CA VAL A 67 9.98 -8.59 4.83
C VAL A 67 11.41 -8.51 4.33
N GLY A 68 12.29 -7.95 5.12
CA GLY A 68 13.72 -7.81 4.84
C GLY A 68 14.51 -7.63 6.11
N TYR A 69 14.73 -6.39 6.53
CA TYR A 69 15.45 -6.09 7.76
C TYR A 69 14.77 -6.70 9.00
N LYS A 70 15.51 -7.49 9.77
CA LYS A 70 15.04 -8.18 10.99
C LYS A 70 13.68 -8.88 10.81
N LEU A 71 13.56 -9.61 9.71
CA LEU A 71 12.33 -10.29 9.30
C LEU A 71 11.74 -11.17 10.40
N GLU A 72 12.58 -11.80 11.24
CA GLU A 72 12.17 -12.69 12.32
C GLU A 72 11.21 -11.98 13.30
N ALA A 73 11.48 -10.71 13.62
CA ALA A 73 10.66 -9.93 14.55
C ALA A 73 9.24 -9.70 14.01
N ILE A 74 9.09 -9.58 12.69
CA ILE A 74 7.78 -9.42 12.05
C ILE A 74 7.06 -10.79 11.99
N ILE A 75 7.77 -11.84 11.58
CA ILE A 75 7.20 -13.19 11.46
C ILE A 75 6.69 -13.68 12.82
N GLU A 76 7.44 -13.48 13.90
CA GLU A 76 7.03 -13.86 15.25
C GLU A 76 5.77 -13.14 15.73
N ARG A 77 5.59 -11.86 15.34
CA ARG A 77 4.41 -11.06 15.70
C ARG A 77 3.16 -11.40 14.90
N PHE A 78 3.31 -11.78 13.64
CA PHE A 78 2.21 -12.00 12.70
C PHE A 78 2.26 -13.38 12.03
N PRO A 79 2.29 -14.49 12.79
CA PRO A 79 2.52 -15.82 12.25
C PRO A 79 1.40 -16.33 11.32
N ALA A 80 0.24 -15.68 11.30
CA ALA A 80 -0.88 -16.00 10.42
C ALA A 80 -0.79 -15.35 9.03
N ALA A 81 0.18 -14.44 8.81
CA ALA A 81 0.38 -13.80 7.52
C ALA A 81 1.18 -14.68 6.56
N THR A 82 1.12 -14.36 5.28
CA THR A 82 2.03 -14.88 4.27
C THR A 82 3.19 -13.91 4.11
N PHE A 83 4.39 -14.42 3.89
CA PHE A 83 5.59 -13.57 3.80
C PHE A 83 6.29 -13.75 2.46
N VAL A 84 6.81 -12.64 1.95
CA VAL A 84 7.75 -12.60 0.81
C VAL A 84 9.03 -11.92 1.28
N TYR A 85 10.16 -12.58 1.11
CA TYR A 85 11.45 -12.04 1.50
C TYR A 85 12.08 -11.26 0.35
N ASN A 86 12.38 -9.98 0.60
CA ASN A 86 13.24 -9.20 -0.27
C ASN A 86 14.68 -9.32 0.22
N GLU A 87 15.42 -10.28 -0.34
CA GLU A 87 16.82 -10.58 0.04
C GLU A 87 17.79 -9.42 -0.27
N TYR A 88 17.37 -8.49 -1.13
CA TYR A 88 18.14 -7.30 -1.50
C TYR A 88 17.58 -6.02 -0.84
N TYR A 89 16.92 -6.15 0.31
CA TYR A 89 16.27 -5.04 1.00
C TYR A 89 17.20 -3.87 1.33
N ASP A 90 18.49 -4.13 1.49
CA ASP A 90 19.54 -3.14 1.77
C ASP A 90 20.11 -2.47 0.50
N GLN A 91 19.78 -2.99 -0.68
CA GLN A 91 20.26 -2.55 -1.98
C GLN A 91 19.14 -2.05 -2.90
N THR A 92 17.90 -2.26 -2.53
CA THR A 92 16.72 -1.94 -3.35
C THR A 92 15.72 -1.09 -2.58
N ASN A 93 14.78 -0.51 -3.31
CA ASN A 93 13.71 0.29 -2.71
C ASN A 93 12.33 -0.36 -2.92
N THR A 94 11.26 0.38 -2.63
CA THR A 94 9.88 -0.10 -2.61
C THR A 94 9.40 -0.67 -3.94
N SER A 95 9.94 -0.23 -5.09
CA SER A 95 9.63 -0.81 -6.40
C SER A 95 9.91 -2.30 -6.45
N LYS A 96 11.06 -2.74 -5.95
CA LYS A 96 11.46 -4.16 -5.98
C LYS A 96 10.74 -4.98 -4.92
N SER A 97 10.45 -4.40 -3.76
CA SER A 97 9.59 -5.03 -2.75
C SER A 97 8.18 -5.27 -3.27
N LEU A 98 7.56 -4.27 -3.91
CA LEU A 98 6.23 -4.42 -4.51
C LEU A 98 6.25 -5.43 -5.66
N LEU A 99 7.26 -5.39 -6.54
CA LEU A 99 7.44 -6.35 -7.63
C LEU A 99 7.40 -7.80 -7.14
N LYS A 100 8.17 -8.11 -6.09
CA LYS A 100 8.19 -9.46 -5.48
C LYS A 100 6.80 -9.85 -4.96
N ALA A 101 6.12 -8.93 -4.30
CA ALA A 101 4.79 -9.17 -3.76
C ALA A 101 3.74 -9.42 -4.86
N LEU A 102 3.72 -8.60 -5.91
CA LEU A 102 2.77 -8.75 -7.01
C LEU A 102 2.99 -10.05 -7.80
N ARG A 103 4.25 -10.49 -7.97
CA ARG A 103 4.58 -11.78 -8.58
C ARG A 103 4.15 -12.97 -7.73
N ALA A 104 4.16 -12.84 -6.42
CA ALA A 104 3.74 -13.88 -5.48
C ALA A 104 2.22 -13.90 -5.23
N ALA A 105 1.54 -12.78 -5.46
CA ALA A 105 0.11 -12.66 -5.22
C ALA A 105 -0.70 -13.44 -6.27
N PRO A 106 -1.79 -14.12 -5.86
CA PRO A 106 -2.72 -14.75 -6.79
C PRO A 106 -3.30 -13.77 -7.81
N ASP A 107 -3.97 -14.30 -8.85
CA ASP A 107 -4.70 -13.48 -9.82
C ASP A 107 -5.73 -12.56 -9.14
N GLY A 108 -5.99 -11.43 -9.78
CA GLY A 108 -6.89 -10.39 -9.28
C GLY A 108 -6.16 -9.14 -8.82
N GLY A 109 -6.92 -8.14 -8.41
CA GLY A 109 -6.40 -6.86 -7.94
C GLY A 109 -5.71 -6.98 -6.58
N VAL A 110 -4.78 -6.06 -6.32
CA VAL A 110 -3.97 -6.03 -5.10
C VAL A 110 -3.99 -4.64 -4.48
N LEU A 111 -4.42 -4.57 -3.21
CA LEU A 111 -4.23 -3.40 -2.34
C LEU A 111 -2.85 -3.49 -1.71
N TRP A 112 -2.06 -2.40 -1.69
CA TRP A 112 -0.83 -2.39 -0.89
C TRP A 112 -0.73 -1.16 -0.02
N LEU A 113 -0.06 -1.35 1.12
CA LEU A 113 0.17 -0.35 2.16
C LEU A 113 1.67 -0.21 2.39
N ASN A 114 2.15 1.03 2.53
CA ASN A 114 3.44 1.26 3.15
C ASN A 114 3.36 0.86 4.63
N GLY A 115 4.33 0.08 5.11
CA GLY A 115 4.32 -0.49 6.46
C GLY A 115 4.55 0.51 7.60
N ASP A 116 4.73 1.79 7.27
CA ASP A 116 4.99 2.89 8.21
C ASP A 116 3.86 3.93 8.26
N VAL A 117 2.72 3.64 7.63
CA VAL A 117 1.56 4.55 7.60
C VAL A 117 0.52 4.14 8.62
N VAL A 118 0.18 5.06 9.52
CA VAL A 118 -0.99 4.99 10.42
C VAL A 118 -2.14 5.75 9.76
N PHE A 119 -3.31 5.15 9.66
CA PHE A 119 -4.43 5.77 8.94
C PHE A 119 -5.79 5.48 9.57
N ASP A 120 -6.73 6.40 9.32
CA ASP A 120 -8.12 6.29 9.76
C ASP A 120 -8.80 5.05 9.14
N PRO A 121 -9.48 4.21 9.95
CA PRO A 121 -10.22 3.04 9.43
C PRO A 121 -11.20 3.38 8.29
N GLN A 122 -11.76 4.59 8.28
CA GLN A 122 -12.70 5.05 7.24
C GLN A 122 -12.06 5.15 5.85
N VAL A 123 -10.72 5.23 5.76
CA VAL A 123 -10.02 5.19 4.46
C VAL A 123 -10.36 3.91 3.70
N LEU A 124 -10.32 2.75 4.36
CA LEU A 124 -10.66 1.48 3.73
C LEU A 124 -12.13 1.41 3.32
N SER A 125 -13.03 1.97 4.11
CA SER A 125 -14.46 2.06 3.74
C SER A 125 -14.66 2.89 2.48
N ARG A 126 -13.90 3.98 2.32
CA ARG A 126 -13.95 4.87 1.15
C ARG A 126 -13.46 4.19 -0.13
N VAL A 127 -12.41 3.38 -0.05
CA VAL A 127 -11.83 2.72 -1.22
C VAL A 127 -12.46 1.35 -1.54
N THR A 128 -13.21 0.75 -0.64
CA THR A 128 -13.85 -0.56 -0.84
C THR A 128 -14.67 -0.64 -2.13
N PRO A 129 -15.51 0.35 -2.50
CA PRO A 129 -16.26 0.29 -3.76
C PRO A 129 -15.35 0.21 -5.01
N LEU A 130 -14.20 0.88 -4.99
CA LEU A 130 -13.23 0.82 -6.10
C LEU A 130 -12.53 -0.54 -6.17
N ILE A 131 -12.18 -1.11 -5.01
CA ILE A 131 -11.62 -2.48 -4.93
C ILE A 131 -12.62 -3.50 -5.48
N GLU A 132 -13.90 -3.37 -5.11
CA GLU A 132 -14.96 -4.27 -5.59
C GLU A 132 -15.26 -4.10 -7.08
N ALA A 133 -15.07 -2.91 -7.61
CA ALA A 133 -15.19 -2.61 -9.04
C ALA A 133 -13.91 -2.92 -9.84
N ASP A 134 -12.85 -3.42 -9.17
CA ASP A 134 -11.52 -3.69 -9.76
C ASP A 134 -10.95 -2.47 -10.49
N GLN A 135 -10.96 -1.30 -9.82
CA GLN A 135 -10.48 -0.02 -10.36
C GLN A 135 -9.22 0.45 -9.63
N SER A 136 -8.13 0.65 -10.36
CA SER A 136 -6.84 1.10 -9.83
C SER A 136 -6.94 2.51 -9.24
N PHE A 137 -6.29 2.73 -8.07
CA PHE A 137 -6.27 4.04 -7.40
C PHE A 137 -4.98 4.28 -6.60
N VAL A 138 -4.74 5.56 -6.32
CA VAL A 138 -3.77 6.06 -5.33
C VAL A 138 -4.54 6.91 -4.33
N VAL A 139 -4.38 6.64 -3.04
CA VAL A 139 -4.95 7.49 -1.98
C VAL A 139 -4.07 8.71 -1.79
N VAL A 140 -4.69 9.89 -1.74
CA VAL A 140 -4.00 11.18 -1.70
C VAL A 140 -4.57 12.08 -0.60
N ASN A 141 -3.75 13.03 -0.16
CA ASN A 141 -4.14 14.10 0.74
C ASN A 141 -3.80 15.45 0.10
N THR A 142 -4.79 16.29 -0.10
CA THR A 142 -4.66 17.61 -0.73
C THR A 142 -4.38 18.73 0.27
N SER A 143 -4.45 18.45 1.58
CA SER A 143 -4.26 19.47 2.63
C SER A 143 -2.81 19.89 2.84
N LYS A 144 -1.85 19.12 2.32
CA LYS A 144 -0.42 19.36 2.44
C LYS A 144 0.28 19.07 1.11
N VAL A 145 1.32 19.85 0.83
CA VAL A 145 2.26 19.61 -0.27
C VAL A 145 3.65 19.94 0.27
N SER A 146 4.44 18.91 0.59
CA SER A 146 5.80 19.03 1.08
C SER A 146 6.81 18.61 0.01
N ASP A 147 8.01 19.19 0.02
CA ASP A 147 9.03 18.87 -0.98
C ASP A 147 9.60 17.46 -0.84
N GLU A 148 9.51 16.87 0.35
CA GLU A 148 10.04 15.53 0.63
C GLU A 148 9.06 14.40 0.31
N GLU A 149 7.79 14.73 0.09
CA GLU A 149 6.72 13.76 -0.15
C GLU A 149 6.49 13.48 -1.64
N VAL A 150 5.87 12.35 -1.93
CA VAL A 150 5.43 11.99 -3.29
C VAL A 150 4.21 12.83 -3.66
N LYS A 151 4.37 13.72 -4.61
CA LYS A 151 3.32 14.61 -5.13
C LYS A 151 2.71 14.05 -6.39
N TYR A 152 1.51 14.51 -6.73
CA TYR A 152 0.79 14.06 -7.91
C TYR A 152 0.18 15.21 -8.71
N THR A 153 -0.05 14.97 -9.99
CA THR A 153 -0.90 15.77 -10.88
C THR A 153 -1.98 14.89 -11.49
N LEU A 154 -2.99 15.53 -12.10
CA LEU A 154 -4.08 14.84 -12.78
C LEU A 154 -4.07 15.19 -14.27
N ASP A 155 -4.45 14.21 -15.09
CA ASP A 155 -4.73 14.42 -16.52
C ASP A 155 -6.10 15.10 -16.72
N ALA A 156 -6.43 15.43 -17.97
CA ALA A 156 -7.69 16.07 -18.34
C ALA A 156 -8.94 15.22 -17.99
N SER A 157 -8.78 13.92 -17.76
CA SER A 157 -9.86 13.01 -17.35
C SER A 157 -9.96 12.83 -15.83
N GLY A 158 -9.09 13.48 -15.06
CA GLY A 158 -9.08 13.43 -13.59
C GLY A 158 -8.37 12.21 -13.00
N HIS A 159 -7.56 11.51 -13.79
CA HIS A 159 -6.71 10.42 -13.30
C HIS A 159 -5.29 10.91 -13.03
N ILE A 160 -4.55 10.16 -12.22
CA ILE A 160 -3.14 10.44 -11.95
C ILE A 160 -2.35 10.50 -13.27
N GLU A 161 -1.58 11.58 -13.45
CA GLU A 161 -0.69 11.76 -14.59
C GLU A 161 0.77 11.64 -14.17
N GLN A 162 1.17 12.38 -13.12
CA GLN A 162 2.51 12.33 -12.54
C GLN A 162 2.43 11.92 -11.07
N LEU A 163 3.43 11.20 -10.59
CA LEU A 163 3.47 10.68 -9.23
C LEU A 163 4.93 10.52 -8.77
N SER A 164 5.53 11.57 -8.24
CA SER A 164 6.92 11.54 -7.74
C SER A 164 7.23 12.68 -6.77
N LYS A 165 8.37 12.58 -6.10
CA LYS A 165 8.89 13.66 -5.24
C LYS A 165 9.29 14.90 -6.03
N THR A 166 9.60 14.75 -7.31
CA THR A 166 10.08 15.83 -8.19
C THR A 166 8.97 16.57 -8.95
N VAL A 167 7.72 16.18 -8.76
CA VAL A 167 6.56 16.86 -9.37
C VAL A 167 6.53 18.32 -8.95
N VAL A 168 6.40 19.21 -9.93
CA VAL A 168 6.22 20.65 -9.73
C VAL A 168 4.73 20.98 -9.84
N GLY A 169 4.22 21.83 -8.93
CA GLY A 169 2.80 22.18 -8.94
C GLY A 169 1.87 21.03 -8.55
N GLY A 170 2.33 20.14 -7.70
CA GLY A 170 1.54 19.01 -7.21
C GLY A 170 0.26 19.47 -6.49
N LEU A 171 -0.81 18.71 -6.67
CA LEU A 171 -2.14 18.95 -6.09
C LEU A 171 -2.26 18.46 -4.64
N GLY A 172 -1.33 17.63 -4.19
CA GLY A 172 -1.29 17.03 -2.87
C GLY A 172 -0.22 15.94 -2.82
N GLU A 173 -0.29 15.09 -1.80
CA GLU A 173 0.66 14.04 -1.48
C GLU A 173 -0.01 12.65 -1.55
N ALA A 174 0.70 11.64 -2.06
CA ALA A 174 0.31 10.24 -1.93
C ALA A 174 0.57 9.76 -0.49
N VAL A 175 -0.33 8.95 0.06
CA VAL A 175 -0.27 8.54 1.48
C VAL A 175 0.18 7.08 1.68
N GLY A 176 0.68 6.42 0.66
CA GLY A 176 1.20 5.04 0.77
C GLY A 176 0.10 3.97 0.87
N ILE A 177 -1.10 4.23 0.34
CA ILE A 177 -2.21 3.30 0.22
C ILE A 177 -2.66 3.28 -1.24
N ASN A 178 -2.55 2.13 -1.91
CA ASN A 178 -2.75 2.06 -3.35
C ASN A 178 -3.39 0.72 -3.75
N PHE A 179 -4.03 0.70 -4.90
CA PHE A 179 -4.60 -0.52 -5.47
C PHE A 179 -4.35 -0.61 -6.97
N VAL A 180 -3.96 -1.78 -7.42
CA VAL A 180 -3.91 -2.12 -8.84
C VAL A 180 -5.01 -3.13 -9.17
N ALA A 181 -5.79 -2.84 -10.21
CA ALA A 181 -6.81 -3.75 -10.72
C ALA A 181 -6.19 -5.05 -11.26
N GLY A 182 -6.94 -6.14 -11.23
CA GLY A 182 -6.47 -7.43 -11.74
C GLY A 182 -6.05 -7.38 -13.20
N ALA A 183 -6.80 -6.63 -14.02
CA ALA A 183 -6.47 -6.44 -15.43
C ALA A 183 -5.17 -5.64 -15.67
N ASP A 184 -4.80 -4.75 -14.73
CA ASP A 184 -3.64 -3.86 -14.85
C ASP A 184 -2.38 -4.45 -14.20
N LYS A 185 -2.54 -5.42 -13.31
CA LYS A 185 -1.47 -5.96 -12.46
C LYS A 185 -0.25 -6.43 -13.26
N GLN A 186 -0.46 -7.15 -14.35
CA GLN A 186 0.63 -7.67 -15.15
C GLN A 186 1.46 -6.54 -15.80
N ARG A 187 0.82 -5.47 -16.26
CA ARG A 187 1.52 -4.30 -16.79
C ARG A 187 2.33 -3.58 -15.72
N LEU A 188 1.75 -3.40 -14.53
CA LEU A 188 2.50 -2.82 -13.42
C LEU A 188 3.72 -3.67 -13.03
N ILE A 189 3.61 -5.01 -13.00
CA ILE A 189 4.74 -5.93 -12.78
C ILE A 189 5.86 -5.67 -13.81
N GLU A 190 5.52 -5.59 -15.11
CA GLU A 190 6.48 -5.33 -16.17
C GLU A 190 7.20 -3.99 -15.99
N ARG A 191 6.49 -2.93 -15.56
CA ARG A 191 7.09 -1.62 -15.32
C ARG A 191 7.93 -1.57 -14.05
N LEU A 192 7.51 -2.21 -12.97
CA LEU A 192 8.33 -2.34 -11.76
C LEU A 192 9.63 -3.12 -11.99
N ASP A 193 9.63 -4.06 -12.94
CA ASP A 193 10.84 -4.78 -13.33
C ASP A 193 11.84 -3.89 -14.08
N GLN A 194 11.35 -2.93 -14.85
CA GLN A 194 12.14 -2.02 -15.68
C GLN A 194 12.77 -0.84 -14.94
N VAL A 195 12.14 -0.38 -13.84
CA VAL A 195 12.67 0.73 -13.05
C VAL A 195 13.95 0.35 -12.30
N GLY A 196 14.74 1.35 -11.91
CA GLY A 196 15.99 1.15 -11.18
C GLY A 196 15.81 0.49 -9.82
N GLU A 197 16.89 -0.12 -9.32
CA GLU A 197 16.90 -0.81 -8.02
C GLU A 197 16.54 0.13 -6.84
N GLN A 198 16.92 1.41 -6.95
CA GLN A 198 16.67 2.43 -5.93
C GLN A 198 15.39 3.24 -6.15
N ASP A 199 14.62 2.94 -7.22
CA ASP A 199 13.37 3.63 -7.49
C ASP A 199 12.27 3.20 -6.52
N TYR A 200 11.39 4.13 -6.20
CA TYR A 200 10.15 3.88 -5.50
C TYR A 200 9.11 3.25 -6.44
N PHE A 201 8.09 2.59 -5.91
CA PHE A 201 7.05 1.95 -6.73
C PHE A 201 6.25 2.96 -7.56
N GLU A 202 6.18 4.21 -7.12
CA GLU A 202 5.50 5.30 -7.84
C GLU A 202 6.09 5.50 -9.24
N ARG A 203 7.41 5.28 -9.42
CA ARG A 203 8.02 5.32 -10.76
C ARG A 203 7.48 4.20 -11.68
N GLY A 204 7.21 3.05 -11.14
CA GLY A 204 6.56 1.95 -11.86
C GLY A 204 5.12 2.30 -12.27
N ILE A 205 4.38 2.97 -11.38
CA ILE A 205 3.03 3.48 -11.70
C ILE A 205 3.10 4.53 -12.82
N GLU A 206 4.00 5.51 -12.74
CA GLU A 206 4.18 6.52 -13.78
C GLU A 206 4.48 5.87 -15.14
N LEU A 207 5.41 4.91 -15.20
CA LEU A 207 5.71 4.21 -16.45
C LEU A 207 4.50 3.45 -17.00
N ALA A 208 3.69 2.83 -16.14
CA ALA A 208 2.48 2.14 -16.55
C ALA A 208 1.42 3.12 -17.10
N ILE A 209 1.34 4.32 -16.55
CA ILE A 209 0.49 5.40 -17.08
C ILE A 209 1.02 5.88 -18.43
N GLU A 210 2.31 6.20 -18.51
CA GLU A 210 2.96 6.76 -19.70
C GLU A 210 2.95 5.80 -20.89
N LEU A 211 3.29 4.52 -20.67
CA LEU A 211 3.56 3.55 -21.72
C LEU A 211 2.39 2.62 -22.03
N ASP A 212 1.55 2.32 -21.04
CA ASP A 212 0.44 1.38 -21.16
C ASP A 212 -0.93 2.06 -21.05
N SER A 213 -0.96 3.39 -20.81
CA SER A 213 -2.18 4.17 -20.63
C SER A 213 -3.06 3.67 -19.46
N LEU A 214 -2.46 3.10 -18.43
CA LEU A 214 -3.17 2.70 -17.23
C LEU A 214 -3.80 3.92 -16.56
N LYS A 215 -4.96 3.70 -15.93
CA LYS A 215 -5.72 4.75 -15.25
C LYS A 215 -5.76 4.47 -13.75
N PHE A 216 -5.19 5.38 -12.97
CA PHE A 216 -5.27 5.38 -11.50
C PHE A 216 -6.11 6.55 -11.04
N GLN A 217 -7.17 6.30 -10.27
CA GLN A 217 -7.95 7.36 -9.64
C GLN A 217 -7.18 7.96 -8.47
N ALA A 218 -7.27 9.28 -8.28
CA ALA A 218 -6.86 9.91 -7.03
C ALA A 218 -8.03 9.86 -6.05
N VAL A 219 -7.83 9.19 -4.90
CA VAL A 219 -8.84 9.12 -3.84
C VAL A 219 -8.44 10.06 -2.72
N ASP A 220 -9.09 11.21 -2.65
CA ASP A 220 -8.81 12.23 -1.63
C ASP A 220 -9.35 11.82 -0.25
N ILE A 221 -8.47 11.88 0.75
CA ILE A 221 -8.78 11.61 2.16
C ILE A 221 -8.44 12.79 3.06
N SER A 222 -8.43 14.02 2.55
CA SER A 222 -8.01 15.20 3.32
C SER A 222 -8.86 15.48 4.57
N ASP A 223 -10.05 14.92 4.66
CA ASP A 223 -10.96 14.93 5.81
C ASP A 223 -10.70 13.81 6.83
N LEU A 224 -9.79 12.89 6.53
CA LEU A 224 -9.36 11.77 7.37
C LEU A 224 -7.89 11.90 7.69
N TYR A 225 -7.38 11.09 8.63
CA TYR A 225 -5.95 11.08 8.88
C TYR A 225 -5.24 9.92 8.17
N ALA A 226 -4.03 10.22 7.69
CA ALA A 226 -2.99 9.26 7.33
C ALA A 226 -1.65 9.92 7.65
N VAL A 227 -0.81 9.24 8.42
CA VAL A 227 0.49 9.75 8.87
C VAL A 227 1.55 8.71 8.56
N GLU A 228 2.50 9.07 7.71
CA GLU A 228 3.74 8.31 7.53
C GLU A 228 4.68 8.63 8.68
N ILE A 229 5.24 7.60 9.32
CA ILE A 229 6.11 7.75 10.49
C ILE A 229 7.55 7.56 10.07
N ASP A 230 8.22 8.65 9.70
CA ASP A 230 9.64 8.66 9.34
C ASP A 230 10.54 9.13 10.49
N PHE A 231 10.08 10.09 11.27
CA PHE A 231 10.81 10.71 12.38
C PHE A 231 10.05 10.62 13.70
N ALA A 232 10.70 10.99 14.80
CA ALA A 232 10.08 10.98 16.13
C ALA A 232 8.86 11.92 16.21
N GLU A 233 8.93 13.06 15.54
CA GLU A 233 7.85 14.05 15.46
C GLU A 233 6.60 13.49 14.76
N ASP A 234 6.77 12.63 13.77
CA ASP A 234 5.66 11.96 13.09
C ASP A 234 4.96 10.98 14.04
N LEU A 235 5.75 10.25 14.83
CA LEU A 235 5.22 9.35 15.85
C LEU A 235 4.43 10.13 16.93
N GLU A 236 4.92 11.30 17.35
CA GLU A 236 4.20 12.16 18.30
C GLU A 236 2.86 12.60 17.69
N ARG A 237 2.85 13.08 16.45
CA ARG A 237 1.61 13.45 15.74
C ARG A 237 0.65 12.27 15.59
N ALA A 238 1.15 11.10 15.22
CA ALA A 238 0.32 9.90 15.15
C ALA A 238 -0.29 9.54 16.50
N ASN A 239 0.46 9.67 17.59
CA ASN A 239 0.02 9.38 18.95
C ASN A 239 -1.03 10.36 19.50
N GLU A 240 -1.21 11.52 18.89
CA GLU A 240 -2.30 12.45 19.21
C GLU A 240 -3.67 11.94 18.71
N LEU A 241 -3.66 10.95 17.81
CA LEU A 241 -4.86 10.37 17.20
C LEU A 241 -5.44 9.19 18.01
N PHE A 242 -4.75 8.73 19.08
CA PHE A 242 -5.09 7.55 19.87
C PHE A 242 -5.28 7.84 21.37
#